data_67be4abd9b2a4b55556cc34981e19eb8
#
_entry.id   67be4abd9b2a4b55556cc34981e19eb8
#
_cell.length_a   1.000
_cell.length_b   1.000
_cell.length_c   1.000
_cell.angle_alpha   90.00
_cell.angle_beta   90.00
_cell.angle_gamma   90.00
#
_symmetry.space_group_name_H-M   'P 1'
#
loop_
_entity.id
_entity.type
_entity.pdbx_description
1 polymer ?
#
loop_
_entity_poly.entity_id
_entity_poly.type
_entity_poly.pdbx_seq_one_letter_code
_entity_poly.pdbx_strand_id
1 'polypeptide(L)'
;MKARFYLLIYLCSIFNIASQESKKFDYELLGAIVLDENQLISYKVQFNVEKNNFIEGYSLTDIDGENETKSYIRGYYNDKTDKIQFKESDILYTKSKFLPEEFCFVSFEGKFKSASNKKLLEGKFVGIYDDKDTCATGEIKLVGKSFIKKKIKKVYKKIKKVKRVDSITKESLKPENYLKKFSETKIKSGEKVSVFVYTSRLKIDIWDYGIEDGDIITILQNDKPILENIKVSRRKQSFTLNLDQKENEFKIVTVNSGKLETNTTKLKLYDFRREYEVVASLKEGEAAIINIVRLRVPTKK
;
A
#
# COMPACT_ATOMS: atom_id res chain seq x y z
N MET A 1 67.48 -24.75 4.13
CA MET A 1 66.57 -23.63 3.79
C MET A 1 65.16 -24.17 3.59
N LYS A 2 64.25 -23.92 4.56
CA LYS A 2 62.84 -24.35 4.48
C LYS A 2 61.98 -23.15 4.18
N ALA A 3 61.41 -23.08 2.97
CA ALA A 3 60.48 -22.05 2.56
C ALA A 3 59.11 -22.39 3.17
N ARG A 4 58.59 -21.48 4.00
CA ARG A 4 57.21 -21.53 4.53
C ARG A 4 56.26 -20.86 3.53
N PHE A 5 55.40 -21.64 2.92
CA PHE A 5 54.25 -21.16 2.11
C PHE A 5 53.17 -20.70 3.05
N TYR A 6 52.87 -19.38 3.09
CA TYR A 6 51.68 -18.83 3.74
C TYR A 6 50.52 -18.84 2.72
N LEU A 7 49.58 -19.76 2.98
CA LEU A 7 48.32 -19.84 2.26
C LEU A 7 47.38 -18.75 2.83
N LEU A 8 47.22 -17.65 2.10
CA LEU A 8 46.27 -16.60 2.45
C LEU A 8 44.87 -17.08 2.02
N ILE A 9 44.10 -17.59 2.98
CA ILE A 9 42.68 -17.89 2.76
C ILE A 9 41.93 -16.55 2.76
N TYR A 10 41.58 -16.08 1.58
CA TYR A 10 40.68 -14.95 1.37
C TYR A 10 39.25 -15.42 1.64
N LEU A 11 38.74 -15.16 2.85
CA LEU A 11 37.36 -15.44 3.22
C LEU A 11 36.48 -14.38 2.55
N CYS A 12 35.99 -14.66 1.33
CA CYS A 12 34.94 -13.90 0.70
C CYS A 12 33.66 -14.08 1.53
N SER A 13 33.42 -13.19 2.46
CA SER A 13 32.11 -13.04 3.08
C SER A 13 31.10 -12.59 2.02
N ILE A 14 30.39 -13.55 1.47
CA ILE A 14 29.21 -13.30 0.61
C ILE A 14 28.15 -12.71 1.52
N PHE A 15 28.10 -11.38 1.57
CA PHE A 15 26.93 -10.69 2.09
C PHE A 15 25.77 -11.04 1.16
N ASN A 16 24.94 -12.00 1.57
CA ASN A 16 23.63 -12.19 1.01
C ASN A 16 22.85 -10.90 1.27
N ILE A 17 22.84 -9.99 0.29
CA ILE A 17 21.88 -8.89 0.22
C ILE A 17 20.56 -9.59 -0.09
N ALA A 18 19.84 -10.01 0.96
CA ALA A 18 18.46 -10.41 0.83
C ALA A 18 17.70 -9.16 0.36
N SER A 19 17.49 -9.06 -0.94
CA SER A 19 16.49 -8.18 -1.50
C SER A 19 15.17 -8.60 -0.85
N GLN A 20 14.66 -7.80 0.08
CA GLN A 20 13.32 -8.00 0.61
C GLN A 20 12.35 -7.72 -0.55
N GLU A 21 12.01 -8.78 -1.29
CA GLU A 21 10.88 -8.74 -2.21
C GLU A 21 9.63 -8.33 -1.44
N SER A 22 8.86 -7.41 -2.03
CA SER A 22 7.54 -7.05 -1.51
C SER A 22 6.73 -8.34 -1.33
N LYS A 23 6.11 -8.54 -0.16
CA LYS A 23 5.34 -9.74 0.18
C LYS A 23 4.33 -10.03 -0.93
N LYS A 24 4.58 -11.06 -1.72
CA LYS A 24 3.72 -11.45 -2.83
C LYS A 24 2.51 -12.19 -2.28
N PHE A 25 1.32 -11.70 -2.60
CA PHE A 25 0.08 -12.39 -2.24
C PHE A 25 -0.30 -13.44 -3.28
N ASP A 26 -0.87 -14.54 -2.84
CA ASP A 26 -1.39 -15.60 -3.71
C ASP A 26 -2.53 -15.09 -4.57
N TYR A 27 -3.34 -14.20 -3.99
CA TYR A 27 -4.51 -13.63 -4.63
C TYR A 27 -4.51 -12.11 -4.52
N GLU A 28 -4.67 -11.45 -5.66
CA GLU A 28 -4.96 -10.02 -5.79
C GLU A 28 -6.21 -9.84 -6.66
N LEU A 29 -7.25 -9.27 -6.07
CA LEU A 29 -8.56 -9.09 -6.67
C LEU A 29 -8.95 -7.62 -6.64
N LEU A 30 -9.53 -7.13 -7.72
CA LEU A 30 -9.91 -5.72 -7.89
C LEU A 30 -11.34 -5.64 -8.43
N GLY A 31 -12.11 -4.65 -7.98
CA GLY A 31 -13.46 -4.40 -8.42
C GLY A 31 -14.14 -3.32 -7.58
N ALA A 32 -15.34 -3.60 -7.11
CA ALA A 32 -16.11 -2.62 -6.35
C ALA A 32 -16.97 -3.27 -5.26
N ILE A 33 -17.26 -2.47 -4.24
CA ILE A 33 -18.40 -2.58 -3.36
C ILE A 33 -19.57 -1.87 -4.06
N VAL A 34 -20.71 -2.52 -4.10
CA VAL A 34 -21.97 -1.99 -4.60
C VAL A 34 -22.89 -1.84 -3.41
N LEU A 35 -23.16 -0.62 -2.99
CA LEU A 35 -24.12 -0.34 -1.91
C LEU A 35 -25.56 -0.48 -2.44
N ASP A 36 -26.51 -0.65 -1.54
CA ASP A 36 -27.92 -0.86 -1.89
C ASP A 36 -28.54 0.26 -2.76
N GLU A 37 -27.98 1.48 -2.66
CA GLU A 37 -28.38 2.63 -3.50
C GLU A 37 -27.64 2.68 -4.85
N ASN A 38 -27.02 1.59 -5.30
CA ASN A 38 -26.17 1.51 -6.50
C ASN A 38 -24.94 2.42 -6.48
N GLN A 39 -24.54 2.93 -5.34
CA GLN A 39 -23.28 3.63 -5.20
C GLN A 39 -22.12 2.64 -5.31
N LEU A 40 -21.11 2.99 -6.11
CA LEU A 40 -19.92 2.17 -6.35
C LEU A 40 -18.71 2.73 -5.62
N ILE A 41 -18.08 1.89 -4.81
CA ILE A 41 -16.82 2.21 -4.16
C ILE A 41 -15.75 1.25 -4.67
N SER A 42 -14.63 1.77 -5.17
CA SER A 42 -13.53 0.92 -5.61
C SER A 42 -12.97 0.09 -4.46
N TYR A 43 -12.77 -1.21 -4.71
CA TYR A 43 -12.34 -2.14 -3.68
C TYR A 43 -11.31 -3.13 -4.20
N LYS A 44 -10.28 -3.35 -3.41
CA LYS A 44 -9.23 -4.34 -3.68
C LYS A 44 -9.09 -5.24 -2.47
N VAL A 45 -8.88 -6.53 -2.72
CA VAL A 45 -8.51 -7.50 -1.70
C VAL A 45 -7.28 -8.25 -2.15
N GLN A 46 -6.31 -8.41 -1.25
CA GLN A 46 -5.13 -9.22 -1.47
C GLN A 46 -4.87 -10.11 -0.24
N PHE A 47 -4.72 -11.42 -0.45
CA PHE A 47 -4.58 -12.38 0.64
C PHE A 47 -3.76 -13.61 0.26
N ASN A 48 -3.28 -14.30 1.29
CA ASN A 48 -2.71 -15.63 1.22
C ASN A 48 -3.68 -16.63 1.82
N VAL A 49 -3.59 -17.88 1.37
CA VAL A 49 -4.35 -19.00 1.94
C VAL A 49 -3.37 -19.90 2.68
N GLU A 50 -3.54 -20.00 4.00
CA GLU A 50 -2.75 -20.85 4.88
C GLU A 50 -3.20 -22.33 4.78
N LYS A 51 -2.38 -23.26 5.31
CA LYS A 51 -2.63 -24.71 5.24
C LYS A 51 -3.98 -25.16 5.83
N ASN A 52 -4.54 -24.40 6.75
CA ASN A 52 -5.83 -24.68 7.42
C ASN A 52 -7.01 -23.94 6.79
N ASN A 53 -6.89 -23.51 5.54
CA ASN A 53 -7.87 -22.68 4.84
C ASN A 53 -8.10 -21.29 5.46
N PHE A 54 -7.27 -20.90 6.41
CA PHE A 54 -7.28 -19.54 6.96
C PHE A 54 -6.73 -18.57 5.93
N ILE A 55 -7.38 -17.43 5.79
CA ILE A 55 -6.91 -16.34 4.93
C ILE A 55 -6.50 -15.14 5.77
N GLU A 56 -5.41 -14.53 5.35
CA GLU A 56 -4.86 -13.32 5.94
C GLU A 56 -4.36 -12.39 4.85
N GLY A 57 -4.68 -11.11 4.99
CA GLY A 57 -4.29 -10.14 3.97
C GLY A 57 -4.80 -8.74 4.25
N TYR A 58 -5.06 -8.00 3.18
CA TYR A 58 -5.46 -6.60 3.24
C TYR A 58 -6.58 -6.30 2.25
N SER A 59 -7.45 -5.38 2.65
CA SER A 59 -8.36 -4.66 1.76
C SER A 59 -7.87 -3.24 1.52
N LEU A 60 -8.35 -2.65 0.45
CA LEU A 60 -8.14 -1.25 0.11
C LEU A 60 -9.45 -0.71 -0.46
N THR A 61 -10.01 0.28 0.19
CA THR A 61 -11.29 0.92 -0.15
C THR A 61 -11.02 2.33 -0.69
N ASP A 62 -11.86 2.82 -1.60
CA ASP A 62 -11.77 4.13 -2.23
C ASP A 62 -10.38 4.43 -2.83
N ILE A 63 -9.93 3.53 -3.70
CA ILE A 63 -8.58 3.51 -4.25
C ILE A 63 -8.27 4.80 -5.04
N ASP A 64 -7.18 5.48 -4.68
CA ASP A 64 -6.75 6.78 -5.22
C ASP A 64 -7.77 7.91 -4.94
N GLY A 65 -8.73 7.69 -4.02
CA GLY A 65 -9.73 8.64 -3.57
C GLY A 65 -9.31 9.37 -2.28
N GLU A 66 -10.17 10.32 -1.86
CA GLU A 66 -9.95 11.14 -0.67
C GLU A 66 -10.11 10.36 0.65
N ASN A 67 -10.85 9.24 0.61
CA ASN A 67 -11.09 8.38 1.75
C ASN A 67 -10.38 7.02 1.62
N GLU A 68 -9.33 6.95 0.79
CA GLU A 68 -8.56 5.72 0.62
C GLU A 68 -8.14 5.14 1.96
N THR A 69 -8.63 3.93 2.25
CA THR A 69 -8.38 3.25 3.54
C THR A 69 -7.92 1.83 3.30
N LYS A 70 -6.85 1.44 3.99
CA LYS A 70 -6.32 0.08 3.98
C LYS A 70 -6.58 -0.58 5.32
N SER A 71 -7.27 -1.71 5.27
CA SER A 71 -7.60 -2.49 6.46
C SER A 71 -7.00 -3.90 6.40
N TYR A 72 -6.83 -4.50 7.54
CA TYR A 72 -6.41 -5.89 7.67
C TYR A 72 -7.61 -6.81 7.51
N ILE A 73 -7.46 -7.92 6.79
CA ILE A 73 -8.53 -8.92 6.65
C ILE A 73 -8.10 -10.28 7.18
N ARG A 74 -9.04 -10.97 7.81
CA ARG A 74 -8.92 -12.36 8.24
C ARG A 74 -10.19 -13.12 7.94
N GLY A 75 -10.03 -14.42 7.62
CA GLY A 75 -11.20 -15.24 7.32
C GLY A 75 -10.84 -16.66 6.94
N TYR A 76 -11.74 -17.29 6.20
CA TYR A 76 -11.58 -18.69 5.76
C TYR A 76 -12.03 -18.85 4.32
N TYR A 77 -11.34 -19.71 3.61
CA TYR A 77 -11.65 -20.12 2.25
C TYR A 77 -11.75 -21.65 2.18
N ASN A 78 -12.90 -22.16 1.74
CA ASN A 78 -13.09 -23.58 1.50
C ASN A 78 -13.05 -23.84 0.00
N ASP A 79 -11.95 -24.42 -0.48
CA ASP A 79 -11.68 -24.71 -1.88
C ASP A 79 -12.60 -25.80 -2.48
N LYS A 80 -13.17 -26.69 -1.64
CA LYS A 80 -14.13 -27.73 -2.08
C LYS A 80 -15.50 -27.18 -2.41
N THR A 81 -15.90 -26.10 -1.74
CA THR A 81 -17.23 -25.49 -1.89
C THR A 81 -17.20 -24.11 -2.53
N ASP A 82 -16.01 -23.60 -2.84
CA ASP A 82 -15.74 -22.22 -3.28
C ASP A 82 -16.24 -21.15 -2.28
N LYS A 83 -16.62 -21.52 -1.07
CA LYS A 83 -17.08 -20.57 -0.06
C LYS A 83 -15.91 -19.82 0.55
N ILE A 84 -16.05 -18.50 0.63
CA ILE A 84 -15.11 -17.61 1.28
C ILE A 84 -15.84 -16.63 2.19
N GLN A 85 -15.26 -16.39 3.35
CA GLN A 85 -15.71 -15.36 4.28
C GLN A 85 -14.51 -14.64 4.85
N PHE A 86 -14.60 -13.32 5.02
CA PHE A 86 -13.58 -12.54 5.72
C PHE A 86 -14.21 -11.33 6.41
N LYS A 87 -13.48 -10.83 7.40
CA LYS A 87 -13.80 -9.59 8.09
C LYS A 87 -12.60 -8.66 8.03
N GLU A 88 -12.88 -7.40 7.84
CA GLU A 88 -11.92 -6.34 8.09
C GLU A 88 -11.76 -6.15 9.60
N SER A 89 -10.54 -5.84 9.99
CA SER A 89 -10.19 -5.43 11.34
C SER A 89 -9.12 -4.37 11.23
N ASP A 90 -8.76 -3.68 12.25
CA ASP A 90 -7.60 -2.79 12.28
C ASP A 90 -7.31 -2.00 11.00
N ILE A 91 -7.40 -0.71 11.04
CA ILE A 91 -6.97 0.16 9.96
C ILE A 91 -5.45 0.24 9.97
N LEU A 92 -4.82 0.04 8.81
CA LEU A 92 -3.39 0.23 8.65
C LEU A 92 -3.05 1.68 8.36
N TYR A 93 -3.76 2.25 7.40
CA TYR A 93 -3.71 3.68 7.09
C TYR A 93 -5.01 4.15 6.47
N THR A 94 -5.24 5.46 6.56
CA THR A 94 -6.37 6.13 5.91
C THR A 94 -6.03 7.55 5.50
N LYS A 95 -6.59 8.00 4.39
CA LYS A 95 -6.64 9.42 4.00
C LYS A 95 -7.87 10.14 4.54
N SER A 96 -8.86 9.37 5.00
CA SER A 96 -10.08 9.93 5.57
C SER A 96 -9.79 10.77 6.82
N LYS A 97 -10.61 11.78 7.03
CA LYS A 97 -10.60 12.63 8.22
C LYS A 97 -11.43 12.06 9.37
N PHE A 98 -12.12 10.93 9.14
CA PHE A 98 -12.92 10.26 10.17
C PHE A 98 -12.05 9.73 11.32
N LEU A 99 -12.63 9.72 12.50
CA LEU A 99 -12.02 9.09 13.67
C LEU A 99 -12.06 7.56 13.54
N PRO A 100 -11.17 6.81 14.20
CA PRO A 100 -11.14 5.36 14.13
C PRO A 100 -12.48 4.69 14.45
N GLU A 101 -13.25 5.27 15.37
CA GLU A 101 -14.55 4.78 15.83
C GLU A 101 -15.67 4.95 14.78
N GLU A 102 -15.47 5.83 13.81
CA GLU A 102 -16.43 6.12 12.73
C GLU A 102 -16.24 5.21 11.50
N PHE A 103 -15.25 4.31 11.53
CA PHE A 103 -15.00 3.43 10.41
C PHE A 103 -15.93 2.23 10.37
N CYS A 104 -16.45 1.99 9.17
CA CYS A 104 -17.34 0.89 8.85
C CYS A 104 -16.50 -0.27 8.27
N PHE A 105 -16.35 -1.35 9.01
CA PHE A 105 -15.58 -2.52 8.64
C PHE A 105 -16.41 -3.55 7.86
N VAL A 106 -15.90 -4.02 6.74
CA VAL A 106 -16.56 -5.00 5.89
C VAL A 106 -16.53 -6.40 6.54
N SER A 107 -17.70 -7.01 6.71
CA SER A 107 -17.88 -8.45 6.97
C SER A 107 -18.47 -9.07 5.70
N PHE A 108 -17.69 -9.87 5.00
CA PHE A 108 -18.04 -10.45 3.70
C PHE A 108 -18.29 -11.95 3.77
N GLU A 109 -19.31 -12.41 3.05
CA GLU A 109 -19.56 -13.82 2.76
C GLU A 109 -19.94 -14.00 1.30
N GLY A 110 -19.33 -14.99 0.64
CA GLY A 110 -19.56 -15.20 -0.78
C GLY A 110 -18.87 -16.42 -1.38
N LYS A 111 -18.66 -16.36 -2.69
CA LYS A 111 -17.97 -17.41 -3.46
C LYS A 111 -16.70 -16.86 -4.09
N PHE A 112 -15.65 -17.66 -4.02
CA PHE A 112 -14.39 -17.38 -4.69
C PHE A 112 -14.05 -18.50 -5.68
N LYS A 113 -14.30 -18.25 -6.95
CA LYS A 113 -13.98 -19.17 -8.04
C LYS A 113 -12.58 -18.89 -8.57
N SER A 114 -11.67 -19.85 -8.36
CA SER A 114 -10.28 -19.78 -8.84
C SER A 114 -10.04 -20.70 -10.03
N ALA A 115 -10.80 -20.55 -11.11
CA ALA A 115 -10.54 -21.27 -12.35
C ALA A 115 -9.33 -20.68 -13.08
N SER A 116 -8.57 -21.51 -13.79
CA SER A 116 -7.21 -21.30 -14.35
C SER A 116 -6.89 -19.91 -14.95
N ASN A 117 -7.87 -19.20 -15.49
CA ASN A 117 -7.67 -17.89 -16.12
C ASN A 117 -8.58 -16.76 -15.59
N LYS A 118 -9.51 -17.03 -14.69
CA LYS A 118 -10.45 -16.05 -14.17
C LYS A 118 -10.69 -16.32 -12.69
N LYS A 119 -10.09 -15.48 -11.87
CA LYS A 119 -10.40 -15.44 -10.44
C LYS A 119 -11.57 -14.48 -10.27
N LEU A 120 -12.64 -14.92 -9.63
CA LEU A 120 -13.86 -14.16 -9.40
C LEU A 120 -14.28 -14.32 -7.94
N LEU A 121 -14.46 -13.21 -7.24
CA LEU A 121 -15.03 -13.16 -5.90
C LEU A 121 -16.31 -12.34 -5.98
N GLU A 122 -17.40 -12.92 -5.52
CA GLU A 122 -18.72 -12.27 -5.49
C GLU A 122 -19.53 -12.74 -4.27
N GLY A 123 -20.25 -11.83 -3.64
CA GLY A 123 -21.08 -12.12 -2.48
C GLY A 123 -21.61 -10.87 -1.84
N LYS A 124 -22.23 -11.07 -0.66
CA LYS A 124 -22.82 -10.01 0.14
C LYS A 124 -21.85 -9.55 1.23
N PHE A 125 -22.00 -8.31 1.64
CA PHE A 125 -21.30 -7.79 2.81
C PHE A 125 -22.26 -7.05 3.73
N VAL A 126 -21.86 -6.99 4.98
CA VAL A 126 -22.43 -6.13 6.02
C VAL A 126 -21.27 -5.30 6.55
N GLY A 127 -21.42 -3.99 6.49
CA GLY A 127 -20.51 -3.05 7.14
C GLY A 127 -20.89 -2.90 8.60
N ILE A 128 -19.92 -2.94 9.50
CA ILE A 128 -20.12 -2.97 10.95
C ILE A 128 -19.20 -1.95 11.60
N TYR A 129 -19.72 -1.08 12.45
CA TYR A 129 -18.94 -0.21 13.33
C TYR A 129 -18.35 -0.98 14.51
N ASP A 130 -17.42 -0.35 15.24
CA ASP A 130 -16.81 -0.95 16.45
C ASP A 130 -17.84 -1.29 17.55
N ASP A 131 -18.90 -0.52 17.68
CA ASP A 131 -20.04 -0.76 18.60
C ASP A 131 -20.97 -1.90 18.14
N LYS A 132 -20.68 -2.52 16.98
CA LYS A 132 -21.39 -3.61 16.31
C LYS A 132 -22.67 -3.19 15.59
N ASP A 133 -22.99 -1.92 15.50
CA ASP A 133 -24.09 -1.46 14.69
C ASP A 133 -23.77 -1.58 13.19
N THR A 134 -24.81 -1.87 12.41
CA THR A 134 -24.68 -1.97 10.94
C THR A 134 -24.62 -0.58 10.34
N CYS A 135 -23.57 -0.31 9.55
CA CYS A 135 -23.39 0.95 8.86
C CYS A 135 -23.75 0.90 7.36
N ALA A 136 -23.62 -0.26 6.72
CA ALA A 136 -23.92 -0.42 5.31
C ALA A 136 -24.18 -1.88 4.95
N THR A 137 -24.91 -2.10 3.86
CA THR A 137 -25.09 -3.44 3.25
C THR A 137 -24.93 -3.34 1.73
N GLY A 138 -24.72 -4.48 1.08
CA GLY A 138 -24.61 -4.52 -0.36
C GLY A 138 -23.86 -5.75 -0.88
N GLU A 139 -23.30 -5.61 -2.06
CA GLU A 139 -22.56 -6.69 -2.73
C GLU A 139 -21.11 -6.30 -3.01
N ILE A 140 -20.23 -7.30 -3.03
CA ILE A 140 -18.84 -7.15 -3.48
C ILE A 140 -18.63 -8.01 -4.72
N LYS A 141 -18.07 -7.39 -5.78
CA LYS A 141 -17.73 -8.07 -7.04
C LYS A 141 -16.30 -7.73 -7.44
N LEU A 142 -15.40 -8.72 -7.35
CA LEU A 142 -13.97 -8.54 -7.66
C LEU A 142 -13.49 -9.58 -8.67
N VAL A 143 -12.54 -9.18 -9.49
CA VAL A 143 -11.87 -10.07 -10.45
C VAL A 143 -10.35 -10.03 -10.28
N GLY A 144 -9.67 -11.10 -10.64
CA GLY A 144 -8.23 -11.18 -10.52
C GLY A 144 -7.49 -10.09 -11.32
N LYS A 145 -6.47 -9.49 -10.73
CA LYS A 145 -5.62 -8.44 -11.34
C LYS A 145 -5.10 -8.84 -12.73
N SER A 146 -4.74 -10.12 -12.91
CA SER A 146 -4.30 -10.64 -14.21
C SER A 146 -5.36 -10.55 -15.32
N PHE A 147 -6.64 -10.72 -14.98
CA PHE A 147 -7.76 -10.57 -15.89
C PHE A 147 -7.93 -9.11 -16.30
N ILE A 148 -7.87 -8.18 -15.32
CA ILE A 148 -7.93 -6.73 -15.57
C ILE A 148 -6.77 -6.32 -16.49
N LYS A 149 -5.53 -6.77 -16.20
CA LYS A 149 -4.37 -6.50 -17.05
C LYS A 149 -4.59 -6.92 -18.51
N LYS A 150 -5.17 -8.10 -18.74
CA LYS A 150 -5.50 -8.57 -20.10
C LYS A 150 -6.55 -7.68 -20.78
N LYS A 151 -7.58 -7.24 -20.05
CA LYS A 151 -8.62 -6.34 -20.59
C LYS A 151 -8.05 -4.98 -20.95
N ILE A 152 -7.30 -4.35 -20.04
CA ILE A 152 -6.65 -3.06 -20.29
C ILE A 152 -5.70 -3.13 -21.48
N LYS A 153 -4.88 -4.20 -21.58
CA LYS A 153 -4.01 -4.41 -22.73
C LYS A 153 -4.76 -4.43 -24.06
N LYS A 154 -5.97 -5.02 -24.10
CA LYS A 154 -6.83 -5.01 -25.30
C LYS A 154 -7.36 -3.58 -25.60
N VAL A 155 -7.81 -2.86 -24.58
CA VAL A 155 -8.30 -1.48 -24.72
C VAL A 155 -7.17 -0.56 -25.17
N TYR A 156 -6.01 -0.63 -24.53
CA TYR A 156 -4.82 0.15 -24.87
C TYR A 156 -4.39 -0.04 -26.34
N LYS A 157 -4.37 -1.28 -26.83
CA LYS A 157 -4.05 -1.57 -28.24
C LYS A 157 -4.98 -0.85 -29.22
N LYS A 158 -6.25 -0.65 -28.88
CA LYS A 158 -7.23 0.11 -29.69
C LYS A 158 -6.96 1.61 -29.58
N ILE A 159 -6.86 2.14 -28.36
CA ILE A 159 -6.69 3.57 -28.09
C ILE A 159 -5.38 4.11 -28.65
N LYS A 160 -4.29 3.32 -28.59
CA LYS A 160 -2.99 3.73 -29.14
C LYS A 160 -3.08 4.15 -30.62
N LYS A 161 -4.00 3.59 -31.38
CA LYS A 161 -4.22 3.87 -32.82
C LYS A 161 -5.12 5.10 -33.07
N VAL A 162 -5.81 5.59 -32.04
CA VAL A 162 -6.76 6.71 -32.18
C VAL A 162 -6.00 8.04 -32.14
N LYS A 163 -6.03 8.79 -33.27
CA LYS A 163 -5.30 10.07 -33.38
C LYS A 163 -5.87 11.18 -32.47
N ARG A 164 -7.17 11.14 -32.15
CA ARG A 164 -7.86 12.15 -31.31
C ARG A 164 -7.56 12.04 -29.82
N VAL A 165 -6.98 10.94 -29.36
CA VAL A 165 -6.58 10.75 -27.96
C VAL A 165 -5.18 11.31 -27.80
N ASP A 166 -5.02 12.23 -26.84
CA ASP A 166 -3.73 12.84 -26.53
C ASP A 166 -2.71 11.85 -25.97
N SER A 167 -1.43 12.25 -25.93
CA SER A 167 -0.33 11.40 -25.50
C SER A 167 -0.37 11.10 -24.00
N ILE A 168 -0.84 12.04 -23.17
CA ILE A 168 -0.91 11.88 -21.71
C ILE A 168 -1.93 10.80 -21.36
N THR A 169 -3.13 10.88 -21.97
CA THR A 169 -4.17 9.87 -21.83
C THR A 169 -3.69 8.49 -22.31
N LYS A 170 -2.98 8.43 -23.45
CA LYS A 170 -2.41 7.16 -23.92
C LYS A 170 -1.39 6.58 -22.93
N GLU A 171 -0.54 7.43 -22.35
CA GLU A 171 0.47 7.01 -21.38
C GLU A 171 -0.19 6.48 -20.09
N SER A 172 -1.21 7.18 -19.56
CA SER A 172 -1.92 6.77 -18.35
C SER A 172 -2.66 5.43 -18.52
N LEU A 173 -3.10 5.10 -19.74
CA LEU A 173 -3.78 3.85 -20.08
C LEU A 173 -2.84 2.70 -20.44
N LYS A 174 -1.52 2.89 -20.41
CA LYS A 174 -0.58 1.75 -20.48
C LYS A 174 -0.91 0.78 -19.33
N PRO A 175 -0.96 -0.54 -19.58
CA PRO A 175 -1.34 -1.52 -18.55
C PRO A 175 -0.54 -1.41 -17.26
N GLU A 176 0.73 -1.10 -17.37
CA GLU A 176 1.63 -0.93 -16.23
C GLU A 176 1.27 0.31 -15.41
N ASN A 177 1.08 1.45 -16.07
CA ASN A 177 0.75 2.71 -15.40
C ASN A 177 -0.66 2.69 -14.80
N TYR A 178 -1.63 2.11 -15.52
CA TYR A 178 -2.98 1.94 -15.00
C TYR A 178 -3.01 1.07 -13.75
N LEU A 179 -2.26 -0.04 -13.73
CA LEU A 179 -2.24 -0.96 -12.59
C LEU A 179 -1.43 -0.42 -11.40
N LYS A 180 -0.52 0.52 -11.62
CA LYS A 180 0.19 1.21 -10.52
C LYS A 180 -0.76 1.92 -9.57
N LYS A 181 -1.86 2.50 -10.08
CA LYS A 181 -2.89 3.15 -9.26
C LYS A 181 -3.46 2.25 -8.16
N PHE A 182 -3.51 0.93 -8.41
CA PHE A 182 -4.03 -0.06 -7.47
C PHE A 182 -2.95 -0.71 -6.61
N SER A 183 -1.70 -0.32 -6.76
CA SER A 183 -0.56 -0.96 -6.08
C SER A 183 0.13 -0.03 -5.10
N GLU A 184 -0.09 1.28 -5.21
CA GLU A 184 0.68 2.29 -4.51
C GLU A 184 -0.25 3.33 -3.91
N THR A 185 -0.10 3.58 -2.62
CA THR A 185 -0.73 4.73 -1.97
C THR A 185 0.08 5.95 -2.27
N LYS A 186 -0.54 6.91 -2.96
CA LYS A 186 0.10 8.19 -3.30
C LYS A 186 -0.40 9.28 -2.38
N ILE A 187 0.53 10.12 -1.94
CA ILE A 187 0.22 11.36 -1.24
C ILE A 187 0.69 12.52 -2.12
N LYS A 188 -0.21 13.45 -2.39
CA LYS A 188 0.04 14.67 -3.16
C LYS A 188 0.26 15.85 -2.22
N SER A 189 0.61 16.99 -2.80
CA SER A 189 0.74 18.25 -2.08
C SER A 189 -0.53 18.59 -1.29
N GLY A 190 -0.36 18.91 0.00
CA GLY A 190 -1.45 19.23 0.91
C GLY A 190 -2.28 18.05 1.39
N GLU A 191 -2.07 16.84 0.87
CA GLU A 191 -2.74 15.63 1.37
C GLU A 191 -2.12 15.15 2.67
N LYS A 192 -2.96 14.57 3.53
CA LYS A 192 -2.58 13.92 4.79
C LYS A 192 -3.00 12.45 4.75
N VAL A 193 -2.11 11.57 5.19
CA VAL A 193 -2.42 10.16 5.45
C VAL A 193 -2.15 9.85 6.92
N SER A 194 -3.08 9.20 7.60
CA SER A 194 -2.90 8.70 8.96
C SER A 194 -2.48 7.23 8.92
N VAL A 195 -1.36 6.89 9.55
CA VAL A 195 -0.81 5.53 9.66
C VAL A 195 -0.88 5.09 11.11
N PHE A 196 -1.45 3.92 11.37
CA PHE A 196 -1.68 3.39 12.72
C PHE A 196 -0.62 2.36 13.08
N VAL A 197 0.14 2.61 14.15
CA VAL A 197 1.27 1.77 14.58
C VAL A 197 1.20 1.42 16.06
N TYR A 198 1.82 0.31 16.45
CA TYR A 198 1.92 -0.11 17.85
C TYR A 198 3.28 0.17 18.47
N THR A 199 4.31 0.38 17.65
CA THR A 199 5.67 0.65 18.14
C THR A 199 5.84 2.10 18.59
N SER A 200 6.73 2.31 19.57
CA SER A 200 7.24 3.64 19.93
C SER A 200 8.52 4.02 19.17
N ARG A 201 9.12 3.06 18.47
CA ARG A 201 10.30 3.26 17.63
C ARG A 201 10.04 2.73 16.25
N LEU A 202 9.88 3.64 15.30
CA LEU A 202 9.49 3.32 13.92
C LEU A 202 10.71 3.36 13.01
N LYS A 203 11.03 2.25 12.36
CA LYS A 203 12.00 2.23 11.27
C LYS A 203 11.34 2.73 10.00
N ILE A 204 12.01 3.63 9.29
CA ILE A 204 11.57 4.15 7.98
C ILE A 204 12.70 3.96 6.99
N ASP A 205 12.38 3.38 5.84
CA ASP A 205 13.25 3.36 4.66
C ASP A 205 12.73 4.40 3.66
N ILE A 206 13.65 5.16 3.06
CA ILE A 206 13.36 6.21 2.07
C ILE A 206 14.24 5.97 0.85
N TRP A 207 13.66 6.09 -0.35
CA TRP A 207 14.39 6.00 -1.61
C TRP A 207 13.64 6.68 -2.75
N ASP A 208 14.37 7.03 -3.80
CA ASP A 208 13.79 7.50 -5.05
C ASP A 208 13.05 6.37 -5.77
N TYR A 209 11.79 6.60 -6.07
CA TYR A 209 10.94 5.64 -6.76
C TYR A 209 10.85 5.89 -8.27
N GLY A 210 11.28 7.05 -8.71
CA GLY A 210 11.28 7.50 -10.09
C GLY A 210 12.60 7.31 -10.80
N ILE A 211 13.07 8.40 -11.36
CA ILE A 211 14.38 8.52 -12.02
C ILE A 211 15.28 9.30 -11.06
N GLU A 212 16.41 8.70 -10.69
CA GLU A 212 17.39 9.37 -9.84
C GLU A 212 17.99 10.56 -10.60
N ASP A 213 17.48 11.75 -10.33
CA ASP A 213 17.81 12.97 -11.03
C ASP A 213 18.31 14.11 -10.11
N GLY A 214 18.46 13.79 -8.83
CA GLY A 214 19.03 14.69 -7.84
C GLY A 214 18.04 15.29 -6.85
N ASP A 215 16.90 14.67 -6.68
CA ASP A 215 15.88 15.04 -5.69
C ASP A 215 16.45 15.28 -4.29
N ILE A 216 16.03 16.35 -3.65
CA ILE A 216 16.40 16.71 -2.26
C ILE A 216 15.13 16.92 -1.44
N ILE A 217 15.07 16.29 -0.29
CA ILE A 217 13.95 16.43 0.65
C ILE A 217 14.43 16.83 2.04
N THR A 218 13.53 17.44 2.79
CA THR A 218 13.64 17.64 4.23
C THR A 218 12.47 16.96 4.93
N ILE A 219 12.71 16.30 6.06
CA ILE A 219 11.66 15.68 6.86
C ILE A 219 11.62 16.38 8.21
N LEU A 220 10.41 16.81 8.58
CA LEU A 220 10.12 17.38 9.88
C LEU A 220 9.27 16.39 10.69
N GLN A 221 9.53 16.32 11.99
CA GLN A 221 8.67 15.66 12.97
C GLN A 221 8.12 16.71 13.92
N ASN A 222 6.78 16.86 13.95
CA ASN A 222 6.11 17.86 14.77
C ASN A 222 6.73 19.27 14.56
N ASP A 223 6.87 19.67 13.29
CA ASP A 223 7.47 20.91 12.81
C ASP A 223 8.97 21.11 13.11
N LYS A 224 9.63 20.13 13.72
CA LYS A 224 11.08 20.18 13.94
C LYS A 224 11.79 19.37 12.85
N PRO A 225 12.80 19.94 12.16
CA PRO A 225 13.57 19.19 11.17
C PRO A 225 14.36 18.07 11.86
N ILE A 226 14.20 16.86 11.36
CA ILE A 226 14.91 15.66 11.82
C ILE A 226 15.91 15.14 10.79
N LEU A 227 15.62 15.39 9.53
CA LEU A 227 16.48 15.05 8.38
C LEU A 227 16.43 16.22 7.41
N GLU A 228 17.55 16.91 7.24
CA GLU A 228 17.63 18.12 6.41
C GLU A 228 18.42 17.86 5.13
N ASN A 229 17.90 18.36 4.01
CA ASN A 229 18.57 18.37 2.71
C ASN A 229 19.11 17.00 2.27
N ILE A 230 18.31 15.94 2.49
CA ILE A 230 18.71 14.60 2.12
C ILE A 230 18.55 14.42 0.61
N LYS A 231 19.64 14.08 -0.06
CA LYS A 231 19.59 13.63 -1.44
C LYS A 231 18.99 12.23 -1.51
N VAL A 232 17.86 12.11 -2.18
CA VAL A 232 17.16 10.83 -2.37
C VAL A 232 17.81 10.10 -3.54
N SER A 233 18.09 8.81 -3.36
CA SER A 233 18.67 7.95 -4.39
C SER A 233 17.89 6.64 -4.47
N ARG A 234 18.14 5.82 -5.48
CA ARG A 234 17.54 4.47 -5.57
C ARG A 234 17.99 3.55 -4.45
N ARG A 235 19.12 3.85 -3.81
CA ARG A 235 19.58 3.13 -2.62
C ARG A 235 18.75 3.55 -1.42
N LYS A 236 18.13 2.56 -0.75
CA LYS A 236 17.36 2.81 0.47
C LYS A 236 18.25 3.40 1.56
N GLN A 237 17.77 4.47 2.16
CA GLN A 237 18.33 5.09 3.37
C GLN A 237 17.38 4.76 4.51
N SER A 238 17.91 4.21 5.60
CA SER A 238 17.12 3.75 6.76
C SER A 238 17.32 4.68 7.94
N PHE A 239 16.21 5.04 8.59
CA PHE A 239 16.18 5.88 9.78
C PHE A 239 15.29 5.22 10.83
N THR A 240 15.55 5.54 12.10
CA THR A 240 14.68 5.14 13.21
C THR A 240 14.17 6.39 13.88
N LEU A 241 12.85 6.49 13.99
CA LEU A 241 12.16 7.61 14.60
C LEU A 241 11.61 7.20 15.96
N ASN A 242 11.72 8.06 16.95
CA ASN A 242 11.07 7.91 18.24
C ASN A 242 9.69 8.60 18.17
N LEU A 243 8.66 7.88 18.58
CA LEU A 243 7.30 8.37 18.63
C LEU A 243 6.99 8.73 20.08
N ASP A 244 7.30 9.95 20.47
CA ASP A 244 7.18 10.38 21.86
C ASP A 244 5.73 10.74 22.25
N GLN A 245 4.90 11.09 21.24
CA GLN A 245 3.50 11.44 21.42
C GLN A 245 2.56 10.31 20.93
N LYS A 246 1.28 10.39 21.28
CA LYS A 246 0.24 9.52 20.71
C LYS A 246 0.11 9.76 19.21
N GLU A 247 0.15 11.01 18.79
CA GLU A 247 0.14 11.43 17.39
C GLU A 247 1.44 12.17 17.08
N ASN A 248 2.09 11.80 15.98
CA ASN A 248 3.31 12.41 15.51
C ASN A 248 3.15 12.76 14.04
N GLU A 249 3.28 14.03 13.71
CA GLU A 249 3.18 14.49 12.35
C GLU A 249 4.55 14.44 11.67
N PHE A 250 4.64 13.70 10.54
CA PHE A 250 5.80 13.73 9.66
C PHE A 250 5.45 14.48 8.39
N LYS A 251 6.16 15.58 8.18
CA LYS A 251 6.02 16.42 7.00
C LYS A 251 7.22 16.21 6.08
N ILE A 252 6.95 15.78 4.86
CA ILE A 252 7.96 15.62 3.83
C ILE A 252 7.88 16.84 2.94
N VAL A 253 8.98 17.59 2.85
CA VAL A 253 9.09 18.80 2.02
C VAL A 253 10.09 18.53 0.91
N THR A 254 9.71 18.77 -0.33
CA THR A 254 10.64 18.75 -1.46
C THR A 254 11.41 20.06 -1.51
N VAL A 255 12.71 20.00 -1.28
CA VAL A 255 13.61 21.14 -1.37
C VAL A 255 14.06 21.38 -2.81
N ASN A 256 14.28 20.30 -3.55
CA ASN A 256 14.64 20.33 -4.96
C ASN A 256 14.06 19.09 -5.65
N SER A 257 13.43 19.27 -6.80
CA SER A 257 12.82 18.19 -7.59
C SER A 257 13.72 17.65 -8.71
N GLY A 258 15.03 17.90 -8.62
CA GLY A 258 16.01 17.42 -9.57
C GLY A 258 15.82 18.02 -10.97
N LYS A 259 15.97 17.18 -12.00
CA LYS A 259 15.76 17.57 -13.41
C LYS A 259 14.33 17.43 -13.88
N LEU A 260 13.49 16.70 -13.12
CA LEU A 260 12.07 16.51 -13.40
C LEU A 260 11.26 17.48 -12.55
N GLU A 261 10.05 17.82 -13.01
CA GLU A 261 9.18 18.76 -12.31
C GLU A 261 8.63 18.21 -10.98
N THR A 262 8.77 16.92 -10.75
CA THR A 262 8.13 16.24 -9.61
C THR A 262 9.07 15.21 -9.00
N ASN A 263 9.39 15.41 -7.74
CA ASN A 263 10.05 14.44 -6.90
C ASN A 263 9.10 13.27 -6.59
N THR A 264 9.57 12.04 -6.74
CA THR A 264 8.85 10.82 -6.40
C THR A 264 9.60 10.04 -5.33
N THR A 265 9.38 10.40 -4.07
CA THR A 265 9.99 9.73 -2.92
C THR A 265 9.08 8.61 -2.41
N LYS A 266 9.60 7.41 -2.29
CA LYS A 266 8.91 6.29 -1.65
C LYS A 266 9.40 6.10 -0.22
N LEU A 267 8.43 5.94 0.67
CA LEU A 267 8.67 5.65 2.08
C LEU A 267 8.10 4.29 2.41
N LYS A 268 8.84 3.54 3.23
CA LYS A 268 8.36 2.28 3.81
C LYS A 268 8.57 2.33 5.32
N LEU A 269 7.48 2.22 6.05
CA LEU A 269 7.45 2.26 7.50
C LEU A 269 7.28 0.82 8.02
N TYR A 270 7.99 0.47 9.11
CA TYR A 270 7.97 -0.86 9.68
C TYR A 270 7.49 -0.82 11.14
N ASP A 271 6.37 -1.50 11.40
CA ASP A 271 5.77 -1.68 12.71
C ASP A 271 5.64 -3.17 13.01
N PHE A 272 6.59 -3.75 13.75
CA PHE A 272 6.67 -5.19 14.00
C PHE A 272 6.60 -6.01 12.70
N ARG A 273 5.44 -6.65 12.46
CA ARG A 273 5.18 -7.47 11.26
C ARG A 273 4.42 -6.70 10.18
N ARG A 274 4.05 -5.44 10.45
CA ARG A 274 3.29 -4.61 9.52
C ARG A 274 4.22 -3.72 8.73
N GLU A 275 3.90 -3.54 7.46
CA GLU A 275 4.63 -2.69 6.54
C GLU A 275 3.67 -1.74 5.85
N TYR A 276 4.05 -0.48 5.80
CA TYR A 276 3.28 0.58 5.15
C TYR A 276 4.15 1.19 4.06
N GLU A 277 3.62 1.27 2.85
CA GLU A 277 4.33 1.88 1.73
C GLU A 277 3.52 3.06 1.20
N VAL A 278 4.19 4.18 1.09
CA VAL A 278 3.62 5.44 0.63
C VAL A 278 4.56 6.06 -0.39
N VAL A 279 4.00 6.65 -1.44
CA VAL A 279 4.74 7.41 -2.46
C VAL A 279 4.33 8.86 -2.36
N ALA A 280 5.24 9.72 -1.96
CA ALA A 280 5.06 11.17 -2.05
C ALA A 280 5.41 11.63 -3.46
N SER A 281 4.52 12.37 -4.11
CA SER A 281 4.71 12.95 -5.45
C SER A 281 4.52 14.44 -5.34
N LEU A 282 5.63 15.18 -5.23
CA LEU A 282 5.67 16.59 -4.83
C LEU A 282 6.55 17.40 -5.77
N LYS A 283 6.14 18.63 -6.07
CA LYS A 283 6.99 19.62 -6.73
C LYS A 283 7.89 20.31 -5.71
N GLU A 284 8.88 21.05 -6.20
CA GLU A 284 9.73 21.90 -5.36
C GLU A 284 8.89 22.86 -4.50
N GLY A 285 9.19 22.95 -3.20
CA GLY A 285 8.45 23.72 -2.22
C GLY A 285 7.15 23.09 -1.73
N GLU A 286 6.67 22.01 -2.34
CA GLU A 286 5.48 21.31 -1.88
C GLU A 286 5.77 20.35 -0.73
N ALA A 287 4.71 20.06 0.05
CA ALA A 287 4.78 19.17 1.19
C ALA A 287 3.60 18.20 1.25
N ALA A 288 3.87 17.00 1.80
CA ALA A 288 2.85 16.02 2.16
C ALA A 288 3.01 15.62 3.64
N ILE A 289 1.92 15.20 4.26
CA ILE A 289 1.86 14.90 5.69
C ILE A 289 1.53 13.42 5.90
N ILE A 290 2.35 12.75 6.71
CA ILE A 290 2.08 11.43 7.27
C ILE A 290 1.85 11.61 8.77
N ASN A 291 0.62 11.45 9.23
CA ASN A 291 0.28 11.44 10.64
C ASN A 291 0.43 10.02 11.20
N ILE A 292 1.39 9.81 12.10
CA ILE A 292 1.61 8.52 12.72
C ILE A 292 0.90 8.47 14.06
N VAL A 293 -0.15 7.67 14.14
CA VAL A 293 -0.99 7.49 15.33
C VAL A 293 -0.56 6.22 16.04
N ARG A 294 -0.07 6.38 17.29
CA ARG A 294 0.35 5.24 18.08
C ARG A 294 -0.83 4.63 18.83
N LEU A 295 -1.16 3.40 18.48
CA LEU A 295 -2.19 2.61 19.14
C LEU A 295 -1.66 1.99 20.44
N ARG A 296 -2.54 1.72 21.39
CA ARG A 296 -2.21 0.91 22.56
C ARG A 296 -2.19 -0.57 22.15
N VAL A 297 -1.17 -1.30 22.59
CA VAL A 297 -1.15 -2.76 22.41
C VAL A 297 -2.33 -3.34 23.19
N PRO A 298 -3.22 -4.12 22.55
CA PRO A 298 -4.29 -4.79 23.29
C PRO A 298 -3.68 -5.70 24.35
N THR A 299 -3.93 -5.40 25.63
CA THR A 299 -3.60 -6.33 26.71
C THR A 299 -4.51 -7.54 26.55
N LYS A 300 -3.92 -8.73 26.35
CA LYS A 300 -4.69 -9.98 26.43
C LYS A 300 -5.37 -10.03 27.81
N LYS A 301 -6.70 -9.93 27.82
CA LYS A 301 -7.50 -10.33 28.97
C LYS A 301 -7.59 -11.84 29.01
#